data_0e406b00d7315d3f74aafa3f6beea13e
#
_entry.id   0e406b00d7315d3f74aafa3f6beea13e
#
_cell.length_a   1.000
_cell.length_b   1.000
_cell.length_c   1.000
_cell.angle_alpha   90.00
_cell.angle_beta   90.00
_cell.angle_gamma   90.00
#
_symmetry.space_group_name_H-M   'P 1'
#
loop_
_entity.id
_entity.type
_entity.pdbx_description
1 polymer ?
#
loop_
_entity_poly.entity_id
_entity_poly.type
_entity_poly.pdbx_seq_one_letter_code
_entity_poly.pdbx_strand_id
1 'polypeptide(L)'
;MLSACGGAAIATVAPASSGAPTSVVSSAPTVAVTAASSAAPSTAATARSSATGAGGTATTTPGATTATRVGATPSAASTATRAATTATPAAAQPTAIPRAGGPQDIILSTTTSTQDSGLLDVLIPRFESQTGYRVKVVSVGSGAAIALGQRGEADVVLAHPPDNERQFVASGVGIDRQLVMYNDFIIVGPAADPAKISGSTDALDAMKKIAASGSPFISRGDNSGTQQLELGLWKLAGIAPQGQGWYTESGAGMGQTLQITDQRRAYTIADRATYLAFQSRIQLPILVERDERLLNVYHVIEVSSARFPAVNAVGAQAFVDFILAPDTQQFIGQFGVDRYGQPLFTPCVRNSCGLKDSKD
;
A
#
# COMPACT_ATOMS: atom_id res chain seq x y z
N MET A 1 -53.02 5.06 -58.26
CA MET A 1 -53.26 3.70 -58.84
C MET A 1 -52.59 2.71 -57.85
N LEU A 2 -53.48 1.94 -57.25
CA LEU A 2 -53.43 0.53 -56.85
C LEU A 2 -52.10 0.04 -56.19
N SER A 3 -52.08 -0.28 -54.90
CA SER A 3 -52.72 -1.42 -54.23
C SER A 3 -51.86 -2.68 -54.33
N ALA A 4 -51.38 -3.18 -53.23
CA ALA A 4 -51.54 -4.59 -52.83
C ALA A 4 -51.00 -4.83 -51.40
N CYS A 5 -51.87 -5.37 -50.58
CA CYS A 5 -51.68 -5.95 -49.25
C CYS A 5 -50.87 -7.23 -49.32
N GLY A 6 -50.06 -7.46 -48.26
CA GLY A 6 -49.46 -8.76 -47.92
C GLY A 6 -49.44 -8.94 -46.40
N GLY A 7 -50.40 -9.71 -45.89
CA GLY A 7 -50.53 -10.02 -44.48
C GLY A 7 -49.43 -11.01 -44.00
N ALA A 8 -48.92 -10.82 -42.82
CA ALA A 8 -48.08 -11.77 -42.14
C ALA A 8 -48.82 -12.36 -40.94
N ALA A 9 -48.87 -13.68 -40.88
CA ALA A 9 -49.52 -14.48 -39.86
C ALA A 9 -48.82 -14.41 -38.49
N ILE A 10 -49.66 -14.28 -37.47
CA ILE A 10 -49.23 -14.33 -36.06
C ILE A 10 -49.19 -15.82 -35.65
N ALA A 11 -48.02 -16.30 -35.31
CA ALA A 11 -47.86 -17.61 -34.69
C ALA A 11 -47.96 -17.49 -33.17
N THR A 12 -49.03 -18.09 -32.63
CA THR A 12 -49.30 -18.22 -31.21
C THR A 12 -48.41 -19.32 -30.63
N VAL A 13 -47.54 -19.01 -29.68
CA VAL A 13 -46.76 -20.01 -28.93
C VAL A 13 -47.47 -20.24 -27.58
N ALA A 14 -47.81 -21.49 -27.30
CA ALA A 14 -48.38 -21.96 -26.04
C ALA A 14 -47.37 -22.02 -24.92
N PRO A 15 -47.76 -21.87 -23.62
CA PRO A 15 -46.86 -21.90 -22.49
C PRO A 15 -46.46 -23.33 -22.10
N ALA A 16 -45.14 -23.55 -21.90
CA ALA A 16 -44.60 -24.80 -21.38
C ALA A 16 -44.74 -24.84 -19.88
N SER A 17 -45.21 -25.99 -19.37
CA SER A 17 -45.43 -26.31 -17.97
C SER A 17 -44.17 -26.37 -17.13
N SER A 18 -44.29 -25.84 -15.90
CA SER A 18 -43.35 -25.91 -14.82
C SER A 18 -43.12 -27.32 -14.29
N GLY A 19 -41.90 -27.84 -14.41
CA GLY A 19 -41.43 -29.01 -13.70
C GLY A 19 -40.47 -28.58 -12.57
N ALA A 20 -40.84 -28.83 -11.30
CA ALA A 20 -39.99 -28.60 -10.15
C ALA A 20 -38.84 -29.63 -10.11
N PRO A 21 -37.60 -29.24 -9.76
CA PRO A 21 -36.58 -30.24 -9.50
C PRO A 21 -36.65 -30.78 -8.07
N THR A 22 -36.68 -32.10 -7.98
CA THR A 22 -36.63 -32.92 -6.78
C THR A 22 -35.22 -32.74 -6.12
N SER A 23 -35.24 -32.39 -4.83
CA SER A 23 -34.06 -32.31 -4.00
C SER A 23 -33.47 -33.71 -3.73
N VAL A 24 -32.26 -33.95 -4.22
CA VAL A 24 -31.45 -35.11 -3.81
C VAL A 24 -30.56 -34.67 -2.66
N VAL A 25 -30.86 -35.15 -1.49
CA VAL A 25 -30.03 -35.02 -0.28
C VAL A 25 -28.85 -36.01 -0.45
N SER A 26 -27.66 -35.49 -0.71
CA SER A 26 -26.42 -36.28 -0.68
C SER A 26 -25.77 -36.11 0.69
N SER A 27 -25.76 -37.22 1.44
CA SER A 27 -25.08 -37.37 2.72
C SER A 27 -23.56 -37.38 2.52
N ALA A 28 -22.85 -36.45 3.13
CA ALA A 28 -21.39 -36.41 3.21
C ALA A 28 -20.89 -37.44 4.27
N PRO A 29 -19.76 -38.10 4.03
CA PRO A 29 -19.15 -38.96 5.03
C PRO A 29 -18.36 -38.12 6.06
N THR A 30 -18.70 -38.36 7.33
CA THR A 30 -17.93 -37.85 8.48
C THR A 30 -16.58 -38.55 8.55
N VAL A 31 -15.52 -37.83 8.35
CA VAL A 31 -14.16 -38.33 8.63
C VAL A 31 -13.77 -37.94 10.04
N ALA A 32 -13.66 -38.92 10.91
CA ALA A 32 -13.13 -38.75 12.26
C ALA A 32 -11.62 -38.46 12.20
N VAL A 33 -11.23 -37.29 12.70
CA VAL A 33 -9.84 -36.96 12.93
C VAL A 33 -9.42 -37.44 14.31
N THR A 34 -8.62 -38.50 14.33
CA THR A 34 -7.95 -38.99 15.53
C THR A 34 -6.75 -38.06 15.83
N ALA A 35 -6.81 -37.40 16.98
CA ALA A 35 -5.70 -36.65 17.52
C ALA A 35 -4.59 -37.58 18.01
N ALA A 36 -3.48 -37.59 17.36
CA ALA A 36 -2.24 -38.19 17.88
C ALA A 36 -1.41 -37.12 18.58
N SER A 37 -1.39 -37.22 19.89
CA SER A 37 -0.47 -36.51 20.79
C SER A 37 0.93 -37.14 20.63
N SER A 38 1.93 -36.37 20.23
CA SER A 38 3.32 -36.79 20.35
C SER A 38 4.11 -35.71 21.11
N ALA A 39 4.58 -36.15 22.26
CA ALA A 39 5.41 -35.42 23.20
C ALA A 39 6.81 -35.17 22.62
N ALA A 40 7.32 -33.98 22.90
CA ALA A 40 8.72 -33.60 22.68
C ALA A 40 9.60 -34.18 23.80
N PRO A 41 10.85 -34.61 23.52
CA PRO A 41 11.85 -34.74 24.58
C PRO A 41 12.69 -33.46 24.69
N SER A 42 12.71 -32.96 25.91
CA SER A 42 13.65 -31.99 26.45
C SER A 42 15.02 -32.65 26.61
N THR A 43 16.07 -32.03 26.05
CA THR A 43 17.44 -32.27 26.51
C THR A 43 18.10 -30.94 26.80
N ALA A 44 18.26 -30.70 28.08
CA ALA A 44 19.16 -29.72 28.64
C ALA A 44 20.63 -30.19 28.46
N ALA A 45 21.49 -29.29 27.99
CA ALA A 45 22.90 -29.46 28.10
C ALA A 45 23.52 -28.16 28.67
N THR A 46 23.87 -28.28 29.92
CA THR A 46 24.71 -27.36 30.70
C THR A 46 26.16 -27.51 30.28
N ALA A 47 26.84 -26.42 29.98
CA ALA A 47 28.29 -26.39 30.06
C ALA A 47 28.77 -25.03 30.53
N ARG A 48 29.46 -25.08 31.63
CA ARG A 48 30.11 -24.04 32.38
C ARG A 48 31.38 -23.54 31.69
N SER A 49 31.65 -22.22 31.90
CA SER A 49 32.80 -21.71 32.62
C SER A 49 34.15 -21.72 31.94
N SER A 50 34.75 -20.57 31.73
CA SER A 50 35.93 -20.17 32.53
C SER A 50 36.37 -18.77 32.15
N ALA A 51 36.55 -18.00 33.15
CA ALA A 51 37.19 -16.68 33.21
C ALA A 51 38.70 -16.80 33.09
N THR A 52 39.35 -15.71 32.81
CA THR A 52 40.64 -15.17 33.22
C THR A 52 41.12 -14.25 32.09
N GLY A 53 41.51 -13.00 32.24
CA GLY A 53 41.96 -12.22 33.33
C GLY A 53 42.98 -11.22 32.80
N ALA A 54 43.02 -10.06 33.45
CA ALA A 54 44.13 -9.10 33.53
C ALA A 54 44.52 -8.34 32.24
N GLY A 55 44.70 -7.05 32.20
CA GLY A 55 45.04 -6.03 33.17
C GLY A 55 45.89 -4.98 32.48
N GLY A 56 45.85 -3.75 32.94
CA GLY A 56 46.80 -2.68 32.54
C GLY A 56 46.07 -1.37 32.22
N THR A 57 45.76 -0.54 33.20
CA THR A 57 46.49 0.64 33.73
C THR A 57 47.30 1.39 32.66
N ALA A 58 47.27 2.68 32.51
CA ALA A 58 47.02 3.84 33.33
C ALA A 58 47.12 5.11 32.47
N THR A 59 46.41 6.17 32.92
CA THR A 59 46.96 7.51 33.21
C THR A 59 47.44 8.33 32.01
N THR A 60 47.01 9.55 31.77
CA THR A 60 47.05 10.79 32.52
C THR A 60 46.40 11.94 31.75
N THR A 61 45.68 12.77 32.46
CA THR A 61 45.32 14.17 32.20
C THR A 61 46.55 15.05 32.63
N PRO A 62 46.60 16.38 32.52
CA PRO A 62 45.81 17.41 31.84
C PRO A 62 46.68 18.50 31.14
N GLY A 63 46.06 19.47 30.51
CA GLY A 63 46.74 20.71 30.11
C GLY A 63 45.75 21.84 29.81
N ALA A 64 45.51 22.66 30.79
CA ALA A 64 44.81 23.95 30.64
C ALA A 64 45.83 25.06 30.38
N THR A 65 45.48 26.04 29.55
CA THR A 65 46.00 27.43 29.58
C THR A 65 44.97 28.32 28.85
N THR A 66 44.19 29.10 29.57
CA THR A 66 44.33 30.49 29.99
C THR A 66 44.39 31.52 28.89
N ALA A 67 43.28 32.24 28.76
CA ALA A 67 43.00 33.65 28.56
C ALA A 67 43.94 34.57 27.77
N THR A 68 43.36 35.41 26.92
CA THR A 68 43.60 36.88 27.07
C THR A 68 42.46 37.64 26.32
N ARG A 69 41.89 38.59 27.05
CA ARG A 69 40.88 39.56 26.71
C ARG A 69 41.57 40.90 26.41
N VAL A 70 41.26 41.56 25.29
CA VAL A 70 41.36 43.02 25.09
C VAL A 70 40.29 43.37 24.07
N GLY A 71 39.34 44.12 24.25
CA GLY A 71 38.87 45.39 24.69
C GLY A 71 39.16 46.52 23.73
N ALA A 72 38.11 47.05 23.04
CA ALA A 72 37.84 48.48 22.86
C ALA A 72 36.79 48.75 21.75
N THR A 73 35.70 49.36 22.10
CA THR A 73 34.87 50.28 21.28
C THR A 73 35.57 51.64 21.22
N PRO A 74 35.27 52.59 20.27
CA PRO A 74 33.93 53.13 20.09
C PRO A 74 33.52 53.70 18.69
N SER A 75 32.21 53.89 18.56
CA SER A 75 31.51 55.12 18.09
C SER A 75 31.43 55.52 16.62
N ALA A 76 30.17 55.58 16.21
CA ALA A 76 29.41 56.59 15.45
C ALA A 76 29.69 56.82 13.97
N ALA A 77 28.67 56.59 13.16
CA ALA A 77 28.05 57.62 12.33
C ALA A 77 26.79 57.07 11.64
N SER A 78 25.68 57.77 11.89
CA SER A 78 24.36 57.58 11.25
C SER A 78 24.46 57.97 9.76
N THR A 79 23.97 57.08 8.89
CA THR A 79 23.46 57.49 7.57
C THR A 79 22.19 56.71 7.31
N ALA A 80 21.07 57.37 7.41
CA ALA A 80 19.75 56.85 7.11
C ALA A 80 19.62 56.66 5.60
N THR A 81 19.65 55.41 5.14
CA THR A 81 19.22 55.05 3.80
C THR A 81 17.88 54.33 3.90
N ARG A 82 16.85 54.98 3.42
CA ARG A 82 15.46 54.52 3.34
C ARG A 82 15.44 53.28 2.40
N ALA A 83 15.43 52.10 3.00
CA ALA A 83 15.26 50.86 2.26
C ALA A 83 13.76 50.68 1.93
N ALA A 84 13.47 50.52 0.66
CA ALA A 84 12.18 50.13 0.15
C ALA A 84 11.86 48.73 0.67
N THR A 85 10.82 48.63 1.45
CA THR A 85 10.27 47.34 1.88
C THR A 85 9.60 46.64 0.70
N THR A 86 10.28 45.74 0.06
CA THR A 86 9.67 44.71 -0.77
C THR A 86 8.87 43.80 0.16
N ALA A 87 7.55 43.87 0.07
CA ALA A 87 6.65 42.96 0.75
C ALA A 87 6.94 41.53 0.26
N THR A 88 7.54 40.72 1.13
CA THR A 88 7.61 39.27 0.95
C THR A 88 6.17 38.75 0.94
N PRO A 89 5.76 37.89 -0.03
CA PRO A 89 4.45 37.26 0.02
C PRO A 89 4.32 36.51 1.35
N ALA A 90 3.27 36.82 2.10
CA ALA A 90 2.92 36.09 3.31
C ALA A 90 2.80 34.62 2.95
N ALA A 91 3.64 33.77 3.55
CA ALA A 91 3.48 32.34 3.48
C ALA A 91 2.06 32.00 3.93
N ALA A 92 1.32 31.27 3.09
CA ALA A 92 0.00 30.79 3.45
C ALA A 92 0.11 30.03 4.77
N GLN A 93 -0.59 30.52 5.80
CA GLN A 93 -0.64 29.83 7.08
C GLN A 93 -1.24 28.44 6.86
N PRO A 94 -0.66 27.37 7.41
CA PRO A 94 -1.24 26.05 7.33
C PRO A 94 -2.65 26.09 7.92
N THR A 95 -3.62 25.58 7.19
CA THR A 95 -4.99 25.44 7.65
C THR A 95 -4.97 24.55 8.88
N ALA A 96 -5.41 25.04 10.03
CA ALA A 96 -5.43 24.29 11.28
C ALA A 96 -6.34 23.07 11.12
N ILE A 97 -5.76 21.87 11.29
CA ILE A 97 -6.53 20.62 11.30
C ILE A 97 -7.35 20.58 12.60
N PRO A 98 -8.64 20.20 12.57
CA PRO A 98 -9.46 20.12 13.77
C PRO A 98 -8.83 19.23 14.84
N ARG A 99 -8.67 19.72 16.06
CA ARG A 99 -8.22 18.92 17.20
C ARG A 99 -9.36 18.09 17.76
N ALA A 100 -9.03 16.94 18.34
CA ALA A 100 -9.98 16.00 18.90
C ALA A 100 -10.90 16.64 19.96
N GLY A 101 -12.20 16.69 19.66
CA GLY A 101 -13.26 17.10 20.58
C GLY A 101 -14.23 15.97 20.93
N GLY A 102 -13.93 14.72 20.53
CA GLY A 102 -14.76 13.52 20.69
C GLY A 102 -13.89 12.29 20.99
N PRO A 103 -14.35 11.06 20.65
CA PRO A 103 -13.55 9.85 20.78
C PRO A 103 -12.19 10.03 20.12
N GLN A 104 -11.11 9.76 20.86
CA GLN A 104 -9.76 10.04 20.38
C GLN A 104 -9.17 8.94 19.50
N ASP A 105 -9.75 7.75 19.51
CA ASP A 105 -9.24 6.63 18.73
C ASP A 105 -9.84 6.63 17.32
N ILE A 106 -8.99 6.38 16.32
CA ILE A 106 -9.35 6.19 14.92
C ILE A 106 -8.79 4.85 14.46
N ILE A 107 -9.59 4.06 13.76
CA ILE A 107 -9.17 2.82 13.12
C ILE A 107 -8.91 3.11 11.64
N LEU A 108 -7.63 3.12 11.27
CA LEU A 108 -7.19 3.21 9.87
C LEU A 108 -7.01 1.80 9.32
N SER A 109 -7.88 1.40 8.40
CA SER A 109 -7.67 0.18 7.62
C SER A 109 -6.85 0.50 6.37
N THR A 110 -5.77 -0.26 6.16
CA THR A 110 -4.84 0.00 5.05
C THR A 110 -4.20 -1.29 4.56
N THR A 111 -3.22 -1.17 3.65
CA THR A 111 -2.58 -2.32 3.02
C THR A 111 -1.22 -2.64 3.63
N THR A 112 -0.83 -3.92 3.57
CA THR A 112 0.50 -4.35 4.01
C THR A 112 1.61 -3.63 3.23
N SER A 113 1.41 -3.38 1.93
CA SER A 113 2.40 -2.65 1.14
C SER A 113 2.57 -1.19 1.58
N THR A 114 1.48 -0.52 1.99
CA THR A 114 1.56 0.83 2.56
C THR A 114 2.33 0.82 3.88
N GLN A 115 2.07 -0.16 4.76
CA GLN A 115 2.81 -0.33 6.01
C GLN A 115 4.28 -0.69 5.75
N ASP A 116 4.54 -1.67 4.89
CA ASP A 116 5.90 -2.18 4.59
C ASP A 116 6.80 -1.11 3.94
N SER A 117 6.23 -0.09 3.29
CA SER A 117 6.97 1.06 2.77
C SER A 117 7.59 1.93 3.85
N GLY A 118 7.09 1.87 5.09
CA GLY A 118 7.49 2.70 6.22
C GLY A 118 6.86 4.10 6.23
N LEU A 119 6.00 4.44 5.26
CA LEU A 119 5.38 5.77 5.19
C LEU A 119 4.51 6.06 6.42
N LEU A 120 3.73 5.07 6.86
CA LEU A 120 2.84 5.22 8.01
C LEU A 120 3.59 5.39 9.33
N ASP A 121 4.79 4.81 9.47
CA ASP A 121 5.62 4.94 10.67
C ASP A 121 6.03 6.40 10.95
N VAL A 122 5.95 7.26 9.92
CA VAL A 122 6.25 8.69 10.04
C VAL A 122 4.98 9.54 10.00
N LEU A 123 4.00 9.20 9.16
CA LEU A 123 2.77 9.98 9.03
C LEU A 123 1.88 9.88 10.27
N ILE A 124 1.75 8.68 10.87
CA ILE A 124 0.86 8.48 12.01
C ILE A 124 1.30 9.31 13.24
N PRO A 125 2.56 9.24 13.71
CA PRO A 125 3.01 10.09 14.82
C PRO A 125 2.83 11.59 14.54
N ARG A 126 2.99 12.00 13.29
CA ARG A 126 2.80 13.39 12.86
C ARG A 126 1.34 13.83 12.99
N PHE A 127 0.42 13.00 12.51
CA PHE A 127 -1.02 13.23 12.67
C PHE A 127 -1.43 13.29 14.14
N GLU A 128 -1.01 12.30 14.93
CA GLU A 128 -1.33 12.20 16.35
C GLU A 128 -0.84 13.42 17.13
N SER A 129 0.39 13.89 16.85
CA SER A 129 0.96 15.08 17.52
C SER A 129 0.23 16.37 17.15
N GLN A 130 -0.30 16.50 15.95
CA GLN A 130 -0.99 17.69 15.47
C GLN A 130 -2.44 17.76 15.93
N THR A 131 -3.10 16.62 16.05
CA THR A 131 -4.55 16.53 16.25
C THR A 131 -4.97 16.07 17.64
N GLY A 132 -4.13 15.29 18.32
CA GLY A 132 -4.45 14.61 19.58
C GLY A 132 -5.25 13.34 19.42
N TYR A 133 -5.56 12.89 18.19
CA TYR A 133 -6.10 11.56 17.91
C TYR A 133 -5.02 10.48 18.09
N ARG A 134 -5.47 9.24 18.29
CA ARG A 134 -4.64 8.03 18.29
C ARG A 134 -5.11 7.13 17.16
N VAL A 135 -4.18 6.67 16.33
CA VAL A 135 -4.51 5.85 15.16
C VAL A 135 -4.15 4.39 15.40
N LYS A 136 -5.15 3.53 15.32
CA LYS A 136 -4.97 2.07 15.29
C LYS A 136 -4.90 1.63 13.84
N VAL A 137 -3.70 1.33 13.37
CA VAL A 137 -3.49 0.86 12.01
C VAL A 137 -3.81 -0.64 11.93
N VAL A 138 -4.69 -1.02 10.98
CA VAL A 138 -4.99 -2.41 10.61
C VAL A 138 -4.50 -2.63 9.19
N SER A 139 -3.37 -3.28 9.06
CA SER A 139 -2.64 -3.48 7.80
C SER A 139 -2.86 -4.91 7.28
N VAL A 140 -3.61 -5.03 6.18
CA VAL A 140 -4.03 -6.32 5.59
C VAL A 140 -3.99 -6.22 4.05
N GLY A 141 -4.40 -7.26 3.32
CA GLY A 141 -4.59 -7.14 1.86
C GLY A 141 -5.70 -6.15 1.52
N SER A 142 -5.60 -5.45 0.37
CA SER A 142 -6.52 -4.35 -0.01
C SER A 142 -8.00 -4.76 0.02
N GLY A 143 -8.34 -5.96 -0.43
CA GLY A 143 -9.70 -6.48 -0.36
C GLY A 143 -10.19 -6.64 1.07
N ALA A 144 -9.33 -7.13 1.97
CA ALA A 144 -9.64 -7.26 3.40
C ALA A 144 -9.73 -5.89 4.08
N ALA A 145 -8.88 -4.92 3.69
CA ALA A 145 -8.94 -3.56 4.20
C ALA A 145 -10.29 -2.88 3.88
N ILE A 146 -10.76 -3.00 2.63
CA ILE A 146 -12.07 -2.50 2.23
C ILE A 146 -13.20 -3.26 2.96
N ALA A 147 -13.07 -4.57 3.14
CA ALA A 147 -14.05 -5.37 3.85
C ALA A 147 -14.22 -4.95 5.32
N LEU A 148 -13.15 -4.49 6.00
CA LEU A 148 -13.25 -3.89 7.33
C LEU A 148 -14.11 -2.62 7.29
N GLY A 149 -13.88 -1.73 6.33
CA GLY A 149 -14.73 -0.56 6.12
C GLY A 149 -16.19 -0.92 5.83
N GLN A 150 -16.42 -1.93 4.98
CA GLN A 150 -17.77 -2.40 4.64
C GLN A 150 -18.57 -2.91 5.85
N ARG A 151 -17.89 -3.39 6.90
CA ARG A 151 -18.52 -3.85 8.14
C ARG A 151 -18.58 -2.79 9.24
N GLY A 152 -18.05 -1.56 8.97
CA GLY A 152 -17.95 -0.51 9.97
C GLY A 152 -16.91 -0.79 11.06
N GLU A 153 -15.92 -1.65 10.77
CA GLU A 153 -14.83 -2.02 11.66
C GLU A 153 -13.59 -1.12 11.46
N ALA A 154 -13.70 -0.13 10.60
CA ALA A 154 -12.73 0.93 10.40
C ALA A 154 -13.45 2.28 10.28
N ASP A 155 -12.76 3.37 10.62
CA ASP A 155 -13.26 4.73 10.47
C ASP A 155 -12.85 5.32 9.11
N VAL A 156 -11.66 4.96 8.65
CA VAL A 156 -11.08 5.42 7.38
C VAL A 156 -10.30 4.29 6.72
N VAL A 157 -10.35 4.25 5.40
CA VAL A 157 -9.64 3.27 4.57
C VAL A 157 -8.62 4.00 3.69
N LEU A 158 -7.36 3.55 3.67
CA LEU A 158 -6.34 4.00 2.73
C LEU A 158 -5.90 2.79 1.89
N ALA A 159 -6.32 2.73 0.64
CA ALA A 159 -6.14 1.56 -0.22
C ALA A 159 -5.86 1.95 -1.68
N HIS A 160 -5.61 0.95 -2.53
CA HIS A 160 -5.25 1.15 -3.93
C HIS A 160 -5.83 0.10 -4.92
N PRO A 161 -7.00 -0.52 -4.68
CA PRO A 161 -7.71 -1.34 -5.67
C PRO A 161 -8.92 -0.58 -6.22
N PRO A 162 -8.79 0.21 -7.30
CA PRO A 162 -9.81 1.16 -7.74
C PRO A 162 -11.21 0.55 -7.96
N ASP A 163 -11.29 -0.68 -8.47
CA ASP A 163 -12.59 -1.34 -8.71
C ASP A 163 -13.34 -1.65 -7.41
N ASN A 164 -12.64 -2.14 -6.39
CA ASN A 164 -13.22 -2.43 -5.08
C ASN A 164 -13.59 -1.14 -4.34
N GLU A 165 -12.77 -0.09 -4.47
CA GLU A 165 -13.05 1.22 -3.89
C GLU A 165 -14.31 1.84 -4.48
N ARG A 166 -14.49 1.79 -5.81
CA ARG A 166 -15.71 2.26 -6.48
C ARG A 166 -16.95 1.49 -6.02
N GLN A 167 -16.84 0.16 -5.87
CA GLN A 167 -17.94 -0.66 -5.34
C GLN A 167 -18.26 -0.29 -3.89
N PHE A 168 -17.23 -0.02 -3.07
CA PHE A 168 -17.38 0.40 -1.69
C PHE A 168 -18.13 1.73 -1.59
N VAL A 169 -17.78 2.71 -2.42
CA VAL A 169 -18.50 4.01 -2.50
C VAL A 169 -19.91 3.82 -3.07
N ALA A 170 -20.08 3.04 -4.14
CA ALA A 170 -21.39 2.81 -4.74
C ALA A 170 -22.37 2.12 -3.78
N SER A 171 -21.89 1.36 -2.78
CA SER A 171 -22.72 0.77 -1.73
C SER A 171 -23.26 1.80 -0.71
N GLY A 172 -22.77 3.05 -0.73
CA GLY A 172 -23.08 4.10 0.22
C GLY A 172 -22.50 3.87 1.62
N VAL A 173 -21.57 2.91 1.74
CA VAL A 173 -20.82 2.65 2.98
C VAL A 173 -19.52 3.44 2.99
N GLY A 174 -18.76 3.45 1.89
CA GLY A 174 -17.65 4.35 1.67
C GLY A 174 -18.15 5.71 1.20
N ILE A 175 -17.61 6.79 1.72
CA ILE A 175 -17.94 8.17 1.33
C ILE A 175 -16.63 8.94 1.14
N ASP A 176 -16.69 10.06 0.44
CA ASP A 176 -15.58 10.99 0.23
C ASP A 176 -14.26 10.32 -0.22
N ARG A 177 -14.32 9.53 -1.28
CA ARG A 177 -13.12 8.92 -1.88
C ARG A 177 -12.24 9.99 -2.50
N GLN A 178 -11.06 10.22 -1.91
CA GLN A 178 -10.10 11.23 -2.34
C GLN A 178 -8.79 10.61 -2.80
N LEU A 179 -8.28 11.10 -3.93
CA LEU A 179 -6.97 10.72 -4.45
C LEU A 179 -5.86 11.35 -3.61
N VAL A 180 -4.92 10.53 -3.14
CA VAL A 180 -3.84 10.95 -2.23
C VAL A 180 -2.49 10.99 -2.94
N MET A 181 -2.10 9.89 -3.54
CA MET A 181 -0.77 9.67 -4.12
C MET A 181 -0.79 8.50 -5.08
N TYR A 182 0.28 8.33 -5.82
CA TYR A 182 0.50 7.13 -6.62
C TYR A 182 1.96 6.69 -6.57
N ASN A 183 2.22 5.44 -6.92
CA ASN A 183 3.48 4.91 -7.37
C ASN A 183 3.23 3.94 -8.52
N ASP A 184 4.18 3.09 -8.86
CA ASP A 184 4.00 2.07 -9.86
C ASP A 184 4.26 0.67 -9.28
N PHE A 185 3.71 -0.31 -9.95
CA PHE A 185 4.15 -1.68 -9.84
C PHE A 185 5.32 -1.94 -10.76
N ILE A 186 6.11 -2.92 -10.41
CA ILE A 186 7.26 -3.40 -11.17
C ILE A 186 7.22 -4.92 -11.23
N ILE A 187 7.79 -5.51 -12.27
CA ILE A 187 8.05 -6.96 -12.28
C ILE A 187 9.52 -7.15 -11.93
N VAL A 188 9.75 -7.90 -10.89
CA VAL A 188 11.09 -8.28 -10.42
C VAL A 188 11.30 -9.78 -10.59
N GLY A 189 12.55 -10.19 -10.67
CA GLY A 189 12.87 -11.61 -10.84
C GLY A 189 14.35 -11.90 -10.66
N PRO A 190 14.78 -13.14 -10.91
CA PRO A 190 16.18 -13.53 -10.75
C PRO A 190 17.07 -12.80 -11.75
N ALA A 191 18.31 -12.47 -11.35
CA ALA A 191 19.27 -11.81 -12.23
C ALA A 191 19.62 -12.61 -13.51
N ALA A 192 19.43 -13.93 -13.48
CA ALA A 192 19.62 -14.79 -14.65
C ALA A 192 18.54 -14.63 -15.73
N ASP A 193 17.40 -14.06 -15.37
CA ASP A 193 16.25 -13.74 -16.24
C ASP A 193 15.93 -14.83 -17.29
N PRO A 194 15.57 -16.03 -16.90
CA PRO A 194 15.29 -17.12 -17.85
C PRO A 194 14.13 -16.81 -18.82
N ALA A 195 13.21 -15.95 -18.44
CA ALA A 195 12.11 -15.49 -19.31
C ALA A 195 12.52 -14.39 -20.30
N LYS A 196 13.73 -13.80 -20.15
CA LYS A 196 14.27 -12.74 -21.01
C LYS A 196 13.33 -11.54 -21.13
N ILE A 197 12.92 -11.01 -19.98
CA ILE A 197 12.01 -9.85 -19.89
C ILE A 197 12.73 -8.56 -19.48
N SER A 198 14.00 -8.62 -19.14
CA SER A 198 14.78 -7.48 -18.65
C SER A 198 14.79 -6.32 -19.67
N GLY A 199 14.47 -5.12 -19.17
CA GLY A 199 14.40 -3.91 -19.98
C GLY A 199 13.10 -3.75 -20.76
N SER A 200 12.14 -4.65 -20.63
CA SER A 200 10.81 -4.51 -21.24
C SER A 200 10.00 -3.40 -20.55
N THR A 201 9.23 -2.68 -21.35
CA THR A 201 8.21 -1.72 -20.90
C THR A 201 6.78 -2.23 -21.21
N ASP A 202 6.64 -3.49 -21.61
CA ASP A 202 5.36 -4.17 -21.86
C ASP A 202 5.16 -5.29 -20.86
N ALA A 203 4.34 -5.01 -19.84
CA ALA A 203 4.02 -5.97 -18.79
C ALA A 203 3.27 -7.20 -19.32
N LEU A 204 2.41 -7.06 -20.34
CA LEU A 204 1.68 -8.21 -20.89
C LEU A 204 2.60 -9.16 -21.66
N ASP A 205 3.53 -8.63 -22.45
CA ASP A 205 4.55 -9.44 -23.13
C ASP A 205 5.43 -10.15 -22.11
N ALA A 206 5.83 -9.45 -21.06
CA ALA A 206 6.62 -10.05 -19.97
C ALA A 206 5.87 -11.21 -19.28
N MET A 207 4.60 -11.04 -18.94
CA MET A 207 3.77 -12.07 -18.33
C MET A 207 3.66 -13.30 -19.25
N LYS A 208 3.46 -13.10 -20.56
CA LYS A 208 3.44 -14.19 -21.56
C LYS A 208 4.76 -14.94 -21.62
N LYS A 209 5.90 -14.23 -21.60
CA LYS A 209 7.23 -14.83 -21.61
C LYS A 209 7.53 -15.61 -20.34
N ILE A 210 7.14 -15.10 -19.17
CA ILE A 210 7.27 -15.82 -17.90
C ILE A 210 6.52 -17.14 -17.95
N ALA A 211 5.25 -17.14 -18.34
CA ALA A 211 4.44 -18.34 -18.46
C ALA A 211 5.02 -19.32 -19.49
N ALA A 212 5.43 -18.84 -20.67
CA ALA A 212 6.01 -19.66 -21.72
C ALA A 212 7.34 -20.32 -21.31
N SER A 213 8.12 -19.64 -20.47
CA SER A 213 9.38 -20.19 -19.95
C SER A 213 9.18 -21.27 -18.88
N GLY A 214 7.98 -21.37 -18.29
CA GLY A 214 7.71 -22.22 -17.12
C GLY A 214 8.50 -21.82 -15.87
N SER A 215 9.05 -20.60 -15.85
CA SER A 215 9.83 -20.11 -14.71
C SER A 215 8.93 -19.84 -13.50
N PRO A 216 9.39 -20.09 -12.28
CA PRO A 216 8.58 -19.89 -11.09
C PRO A 216 8.08 -18.45 -10.97
N PHE A 217 6.80 -18.29 -10.64
CA PHE A 217 6.16 -17.02 -10.35
C PHE A 217 5.46 -17.09 -8.98
N ILE A 218 5.71 -16.09 -8.14
CA ILE A 218 5.10 -16.00 -6.81
C ILE A 218 4.04 -14.91 -6.83
N SER A 219 2.79 -15.32 -6.64
CA SER A 219 1.66 -14.42 -6.41
C SER A 219 1.49 -14.13 -4.93
N ARG A 220 0.80 -13.04 -4.63
CA ARG A 220 0.41 -12.72 -3.26
C ARG A 220 -0.59 -13.72 -2.69
N GLY A 221 -1.62 -14.09 -3.41
CA GLY A 221 -2.64 -15.04 -2.97
C GLY A 221 -3.54 -14.55 -1.81
N ASP A 222 -3.58 -13.23 -1.53
CA ASP A 222 -4.22 -12.62 -0.36
C ASP A 222 -5.33 -11.61 -0.70
N ASN A 223 -5.78 -11.62 -1.95
CA ASN A 223 -6.75 -10.64 -2.49
C ASN A 223 -6.29 -9.17 -2.33
N SER A 224 -4.99 -8.92 -2.32
CA SER A 224 -4.41 -7.57 -2.31
C SER A 224 -4.60 -6.85 -3.65
N GLY A 225 -4.41 -5.52 -3.66
CA GLY A 225 -4.40 -4.75 -4.90
C GLY A 225 -3.33 -5.22 -5.88
N THR A 226 -2.16 -5.67 -5.38
CA THR A 226 -1.10 -6.29 -6.19
C THR A 226 -1.59 -7.57 -6.85
N GLN A 227 -2.27 -8.46 -6.11
CA GLN A 227 -2.82 -9.69 -6.69
C GLN A 227 -3.94 -9.39 -7.70
N GLN A 228 -4.80 -8.43 -7.42
CA GLN A 228 -5.87 -8.05 -8.35
C GLN A 228 -5.31 -7.53 -9.66
N LEU A 229 -4.28 -6.66 -9.61
CA LEU A 229 -3.55 -6.22 -10.79
C LEU A 229 -2.91 -7.40 -11.54
N GLU A 230 -2.20 -8.25 -10.83
CA GLU A 230 -1.54 -9.44 -11.37
C GLU A 230 -2.53 -10.34 -12.13
N LEU A 231 -3.65 -10.69 -11.49
CA LEU A 231 -4.70 -11.52 -12.11
C LEU A 231 -5.35 -10.82 -13.30
N GLY A 232 -5.48 -9.50 -13.26
CA GLY A 232 -5.91 -8.68 -14.39
C GLY A 232 -4.95 -8.79 -15.57
N LEU A 233 -3.64 -8.71 -15.33
CA LEU A 233 -2.60 -8.85 -16.35
C LEU A 233 -2.58 -10.28 -16.94
N TRP A 234 -2.68 -11.32 -16.11
CA TRP A 234 -2.79 -12.70 -16.59
C TRP A 234 -4.02 -12.89 -17.48
N LYS A 235 -5.17 -12.36 -17.08
CA LYS A 235 -6.40 -12.39 -17.87
C LYS A 235 -6.23 -11.67 -19.21
N LEU A 236 -5.63 -10.48 -19.23
CA LEU A 236 -5.34 -9.74 -20.46
C LEU A 236 -4.32 -10.47 -21.35
N ALA A 237 -3.38 -11.19 -20.76
CA ALA A 237 -2.44 -12.06 -21.48
C ALA A 237 -3.10 -13.31 -22.06
N GLY A 238 -4.35 -13.63 -21.68
CA GLY A 238 -5.06 -14.84 -22.08
C GLY A 238 -4.58 -16.10 -21.35
N ILE A 239 -4.01 -15.95 -20.14
CA ILE A 239 -3.39 -17.04 -19.37
C ILE A 239 -4.16 -17.25 -18.07
N ALA A 240 -4.47 -18.50 -17.74
CA ALA A 240 -4.98 -18.93 -16.44
C ALA A 240 -3.81 -19.52 -15.63
N PRO A 241 -3.23 -18.78 -14.65
CA PRO A 241 -2.05 -19.25 -13.94
C PRO A 241 -2.36 -20.26 -12.84
N GLN A 242 -3.59 -20.26 -12.29
CA GLN A 242 -3.98 -21.16 -11.20
C GLN A 242 -3.86 -22.63 -11.61
N GLY A 243 -3.25 -23.43 -10.74
CA GLY A 243 -3.02 -24.85 -10.98
C GLY A 243 -1.81 -25.16 -11.88
N GLN A 244 -1.13 -24.15 -12.41
CA GLN A 244 0.13 -24.33 -13.15
C GLN A 244 1.28 -24.61 -12.19
N GLY A 245 2.16 -25.55 -12.54
CA GLY A 245 3.28 -25.93 -11.67
C GLY A 245 4.32 -24.83 -11.41
N TRP A 246 4.35 -23.80 -12.26
CA TRP A 246 5.22 -22.64 -12.12
C TRP A 246 4.59 -21.50 -11.28
N TYR A 247 3.29 -21.55 -10.98
CA TYR A 247 2.58 -20.50 -10.24
C TYR A 247 2.33 -20.94 -8.79
N THR A 248 2.75 -20.10 -7.84
CA THR A 248 2.59 -20.38 -6.41
C THR A 248 2.07 -19.14 -5.70
N GLU A 249 1.04 -19.29 -4.89
CA GLU A 249 0.54 -18.24 -4.01
C GLU A 249 1.28 -18.27 -2.68
N SER A 250 1.77 -17.11 -2.22
CA SER A 250 2.51 -16.97 -0.97
C SER A 250 1.59 -16.90 0.26
N GLY A 251 0.38 -16.37 0.08
CA GLY A 251 -0.54 -16.06 1.19
C GLY A 251 -0.01 -14.97 2.12
N ALA A 252 0.99 -14.18 1.68
CA ALA A 252 1.74 -13.27 2.55
C ALA A 252 1.69 -11.80 2.08
N GLY A 253 2.07 -10.86 2.96
CA GLY A 253 2.25 -9.45 2.62
C GLY A 253 3.38 -9.23 1.61
N MET A 254 3.45 -8.02 1.00
CA MET A 254 4.35 -7.76 -0.12
C MET A 254 5.83 -7.94 0.26
N GLY A 255 6.26 -7.43 1.40
CA GLY A 255 7.65 -7.57 1.84
C GLY A 255 8.07 -9.02 2.01
N GLN A 256 7.21 -9.85 2.61
CA GLN A 256 7.48 -11.29 2.75
C GLN A 256 7.42 -12.01 1.41
N THR A 257 6.49 -11.64 0.52
CA THR A 257 6.42 -12.20 -0.84
C THR A 257 7.70 -11.94 -1.62
N LEU A 258 8.28 -10.74 -1.52
CA LEU A 258 9.58 -10.42 -2.13
C LEU A 258 10.70 -11.34 -1.62
N GLN A 259 10.76 -11.62 -0.32
CA GLN A 259 11.75 -12.52 0.26
C GLN A 259 11.57 -13.96 -0.21
N ILE A 260 10.32 -14.45 -0.29
CA ILE A 260 10.02 -15.79 -0.84
C ILE A 260 10.42 -15.87 -2.31
N THR A 261 10.14 -14.82 -3.08
CA THR A 261 10.50 -14.72 -4.50
C THR A 261 12.00 -14.81 -4.70
N ASP A 262 12.77 -14.08 -3.89
CA ASP A 262 14.23 -14.10 -3.93
C ASP A 262 14.79 -15.50 -3.62
N GLN A 263 14.34 -16.12 -2.52
CA GLN A 263 14.75 -17.46 -2.12
C GLN A 263 14.45 -18.53 -3.19
N ARG A 264 13.32 -18.38 -3.89
CA ARG A 264 12.89 -19.30 -4.95
C ARG A 264 13.43 -18.97 -6.33
N ARG A 265 14.19 -17.86 -6.47
CA ARG A 265 14.65 -17.33 -7.75
C ARG A 265 13.51 -17.22 -8.75
N ALA A 266 12.39 -16.70 -8.29
CA ALA A 266 11.14 -16.59 -9.01
C ALA A 266 10.90 -15.16 -9.52
N TYR A 267 9.87 -14.97 -10.32
CA TYR A 267 9.33 -13.67 -10.69
C TYR A 267 8.16 -13.30 -9.76
N THR A 268 7.93 -12.02 -9.58
CA THR A 268 6.73 -11.48 -8.92
C THR A 268 6.44 -10.06 -9.39
N ILE A 269 5.22 -9.59 -9.15
CA ILE A 269 4.86 -8.18 -9.23
C ILE A 269 4.94 -7.60 -7.82
N ALA A 270 5.56 -6.43 -7.70
CA ALA A 270 5.65 -5.70 -6.44
C ALA A 270 5.39 -4.21 -6.66
N ASP A 271 4.83 -3.51 -5.67
CA ASP A 271 4.87 -2.06 -5.68
C ASP A 271 6.30 -1.57 -5.43
N ARG A 272 6.69 -0.50 -6.12
CA ARG A 272 8.06 0.04 -6.07
C ARG A 272 8.45 0.48 -4.66
N ALA A 273 7.52 1.03 -3.89
CA ALA A 273 7.83 1.52 -2.55
C ALA A 273 8.26 0.39 -1.60
N THR A 274 7.49 -0.70 -1.56
CA THR A 274 7.87 -1.88 -0.78
C THR A 274 9.15 -2.51 -1.32
N TYR A 275 9.31 -2.60 -2.65
CA TYR A 275 10.55 -3.11 -3.23
C TYR A 275 11.78 -2.32 -2.75
N LEU A 276 11.74 -0.99 -2.83
CA LEU A 276 12.86 -0.14 -2.39
C LEU A 276 13.12 -0.28 -0.88
N ALA A 277 12.06 -0.39 -0.06
CA ALA A 277 12.19 -0.62 1.37
C ALA A 277 12.87 -1.97 1.71
N PHE A 278 12.73 -2.97 0.85
CA PHE A 278 13.30 -4.30 1.01
C PHE A 278 14.56 -4.55 0.18
N GLN A 279 14.97 -3.63 -0.70
CA GLN A 279 16.05 -3.80 -1.67
C GLN A 279 17.37 -4.28 -1.05
N SER A 280 17.72 -3.83 0.16
CA SER A 280 18.92 -4.28 0.87
C SER A 280 18.87 -5.73 1.38
N ARG A 281 17.70 -6.38 1.33
CA ARG A 281 17.44 -7.72 1.87
C ARG A 281 17.17 -8.76 0.78
N ILE A 282 17.13 -8.36 -0.49
CA ILE A 282 16.79 -9.20 -1.65
C ILE A 282 17.76 -8.94 -2.78
N GLN A 283 17.91 -9.93 -3.67
CA GLN A 283 18.77 -9.84 -4.87
C GLN A 283 17.94 -9.97 -6.15
N LEU A 284 16.81 -9.27 -6.19
CA LEU A 284 15.89 -9.27 -7.32
C LEU A 284 16.02 -7.95 -8.09
N PRO A 285 16.61 -7.91 -9.28
CA PRO A 285 16.58 -6.73 -10.13
C PRO A 285 15.17 -6.42 -10.63
N ILE A 286 14.91 -5.13 -10.89
CA ILE A 286 13.73 -4.70 -11.63
C ILE A 286 13.95 -5.12 -13.09
N LEU A 287 13.00 -5.86 -13.65
CA LEU A 287 13.08 -6.36 -15.01
C LEU A 287 12.09 -5.67 -15.95
N VAL A 288 10.92 -5.26 -15.43
CA VAL A 288 9.89 -4.53 -16.18
C VAL A 288 9.37 -3.38 -15.34
N GLU A 289 9.28 -2.22 -15.94
CA GLU A 289 8.75 -0.98 -15.36
C GLU A 289 8.18 -0.05 -16.44
N ARG A 290 7.50 1.03 -16.02
CA ARG A 290 7.02 2.11 -16.90
C ARG A 290 5.93 1.69 -17.89
N ASP A 291 5.20 0.64 -17.61
CA ASP A 291 3.96 0.29 -18.32
C ASP A 291 2.79 1.04 -17.66
N GLU A 292 1.94 1.67 -18.45
CA GLU A 292 0.77 2.41 -17.93
C GLU A 292 -0.18 1.50 -17.11
N ARG A 293 -0.21 0.21 -17.41
CA ARG A 293 -0.99 -0.80 -16.68
C ARG A 293 -0.44 -1.09 -15.28
N LEU A 294 0.79 -0.68 -15.01
CA LEU A 294 1.46 -0.86 -13.70
C LEU A 294 1.26 0.35 -12.77
N LEU A 295 0.43 1.31 -13.13
CA LEU A 295 0.13 2.45 -12.26
C LEU A 295 -0.61 1.98 -10.99
N ASN A 296 -0.18 2.47 -9.85
CA ASN A 296 -0.70 2.12 -8.53
C ASN A 296 -1.17 3.37 -7.78
N VAL A 297 -2.47 3.58 -7.74
CA VAL A 297 -3.10 4.82 -7.28
C VAL A 297 -3.76 4.60 -5.92
N TYR A 298 -3.47 5.46 -4.96
CA TYR A 298 -3.93 5.37 -3.58
C TYR A 298 -5.02 6.38 -3.29
N HIS A 299 -6.12 5.90 -2.70
CA HIS A 299 -7.22 6.75 -2.24
C HIS A 299 -7.45 6.58 -0.74
N VAL A 300 -7.86 7.68 -0.12
CA VAL A 300 -8.42 7.67 1.23
C VAL A 300 -9.94 7.76 1.11
N ILE A 301 -10.65 6.96 1.91
CA ILE A 301 -12.10 6.82 1.84
C ILE A 301 -12.63 6.78 3.27
N GLU A 302 -13.58 7.63 3.61
CA GLU A 302 -14.24 7.59 4.91
C GLU A 302 -15.31 6.51 4.95
N VAL A 303 -15.51 5.94 6.15
CA VAL A 303 -16.63 5.03 6.42
C VAL A 303 -17.82 5.83 6.92
N SER A 304 -18.99 5.61 6.35
CA SER A 304 -20.20 6.37 6.63
C SER A 304 -20.72 6.14 8.06
N SER A 305 -20.68 7.18 8.89
CA SER A 305 -21.31 7.17 10.23
C SER A 305 -22.82 7.09 10.19
N ALA A 306 -23.46 7.49 9.08
CA ALA A 306 -24.90 7.29 8.87
C ALA A 306 -25.26 5.80 8.73
N ARG A 307 -24.34 4.97 8.24
CA ARG A 307 -24.51 3.51 8.16
C ARG A 307 -24.05 2.80 9.42
N PHE A 308 -23.02 3.33 10.07
CA PHE A 308 -22.40 2.74 11.27
C PHE A 308 -22.18 3.84 12.34
N PRO A 309 -23.13 4.03 13.26
CA PRO A 309 -23.05 5.10 14.27
C PRO A 309 -21.82 5.04 15.20
N ALA A 310 -21.13 3.88 15.25
CA ALA A 310 -19.90 3.71 16.03
C ALA A 310 -18.65 4.29 15.36
N VAL A 311 -18.73 4.61 14.06
CA VAL A 311 -17.62 5.20 13.29
C VAL A 311 -17.30 6.60 13.80
N ASN A 312 -16.03 6.86 14.06
CA ASN A 312 -15.54 8.19 14.44
C ASN A 312 -15.39 9.09 13.19
N ALA A 313 -16.52 9.61 12.69
CA ALA A 313 -16.54 10.43 11.47
C ALA A 313 -15.68 11.69 11.60
N VAL A 314 -15.64 12.33 12.77
CA VAL A 314 -14.83 13.55 12.98
C VAL A 314 -13.35 13.24 12.92
N GLY A 315 -12.93 12.11 13.52
CA GLY A 315 -11.56 11.64 13.45
C GLY A 315 -11.17 11.20 12.04
N ALA A 316 -12.07 10.51 11.31
CA ALA A 316 -11.87 10.11 9.93
C ALA A 316 -11.64 11.33 9.02
N GLN A 317 -12.52 12.33 9.11
CA GLN A 317 -12.37 13.58 8.36
C GLN A 317 -11.05 14.30 8.70
N ALA A 318 -10.68 14.36 10.00
CA ALA A 318 -9.41 14.96 10.41
C ALA A 318 -8.20 14.24 9.78
N PHE A 319 -8.27 12.91 9.63
CA PHE A 319 -7.23 12.13 8.96
C PHE A 319 -7.20 12.41 7.45
N VAL A 320 -8.37 12.51 6.81
CA VAL A 320 -8.49 12.89 5.40
C VAL A 320 -7.89 14.28 5.18
N ASP A 321 -8.28 15.26 5.99
CA ASP A 321 -7.76 16.64 5.90
C ASP A 321 -6.24 16.67 6.08
N PHE A 322 -5.71 15.89 7.02
CA PHE A 322 -4.27 15.80 7.27
C PHE A 322 -3.52 15.19 6.09
N ILE A 323 -3.98 14.05 5.55
CA ILE A 323 -3.24 13.38 4.47
C ILE A 323 -3.28 14.18 3.17
N LEU A 324 -4.32 14.98 2.96
CA LEU A 324 -4.48 15.88 1.81
C LEU A 324 -3.87 17.27 2.01
N ALA A 325 -3.43 17.62 3.22
CA ALA A 325 -2.84 18.91 3.51
C ALA A 325 -1.53 19.13 2.72
N PRO A 326 -1.29 20.38 2.25
CA PRO A 326 -0.10 20.69 1.43
C PRO A 326 1.21 20.24 2.05
N ASP A 327 1.39 20.45 3.36
CA ASP A 327 2.63 20.08 4.07
C ASP A 327 2.82 18.55 4.13
N THR A 328 1.74 17.81 4.32
CA THR A 328 1.78 16.34 4.30
C THR A 328 2.05 15.82 2.89
N GLN A 329 1.47 16.43 1.89
CA GLN A 329 1.70 16.06 0.49
C GLN A 329 3.14 16.37 0.05
N GLN A 330 3.68 17.50 0.45
CA GLN A 330 5.10 17.80 0.23
C GLN A 330 5.99 16.76 0.90
N PHE A 331 5.67 16.37 2.14
CA PHE A 331 6.38 15.31 2.85
C PHE A 331 6.31 13.97 2.11
N ILE A 332 5.12 13.55 1.65
CA ILE A 332 4.94 12.31 0.85
C ILE A 332 5.84 12.34 -0.39
N GLY A 333 5.90 13.48 -1.10
CA GLY A 333 6.72 13.64 -2.30
C GLY A 333 8.23 13.65 -2.06
N GLN A 334 8.67 13.78 -0.81
CA GLN A 334 10.08 13.71 -0.42
C GLN A 334 10.43 12.40 0.30
N PHE A 335 9.40 11.64 0.71
CA PHE A 335 9.61 10.43 1.50
C PHE A 335 10.41 9.38 0.71
N GLY A 336 11.54 8.98 1.28
CA GLY A 336 12.44 7.98 0.69
C GLY A 336 13.60 8.56 -0.11
N VAL A 337 13.59 9.85 -0.47
CA VAL A 337 14.66 10.48 -1.29
C VAL A 337 16.03 10.33 -0.63
N ASP A 338 16.14 10.63 0.66
CA ASP A 338 17.42 10.52 1.38
C ASP A 338 17.98 9.10 1.42
N ARG A 339 17.10 8.11 1.41
CA ARG A 339 17.48 6.70 1.58
C ARG A 339 17.65 5.97 0.24
N TYR A 340 16.83 6.31 -0.75
CA TYR A 340 16.73 5.56 -2.00
C TYR A 340 17.09 6.38 -3.24
N GLY A 341 17.43 7.69 -3.04
CA GLY A 341 17.73 8.62 -4.14
C GLY A 341 16.51 9.04 -4.97
N GLN A 342 15.31 8.57 -4.58
CA GLN A 342 14.05 8.88 -5.23
C GLN A 342 12.89 8.77 -4.23
N PRO A 343 11.79 9.52 -4.45
CA PRO A 343 10.60 9.38 -3.62
C PRO A 343 9.95 8.01 -3.81
N LEU A 344 9.35 7.46 -2.73
CA LEU A 344 8.58 6.22 -2.80
C LEU A 344 7.17 6.43 -3.36
N PHE A 345 6.65 7.64 -3.26
CA PHE A 345 5.32 8.04 -3.72
C PHE A 345 5.35 9.39 -4.39
N THR A 346 4.47 9.58 -5.35
CA THR A 346 4.22 10.88 -5.99
C THR A 346 2.90 11.44 -5.47
N PRO A 347 2.88 12.64 -4.86
CA PRO A 347 1.65 13.28 -4.41
C PRO A 347 0.68 13.53 -5.56
N CYS A 348 -0.63 13.37 -5.30
CA CYS A 348 -1.64 13.57 -6.33
C CYS A 348 -2.99 14.00 -5.73
N VAL A 349 -2.99 15.06 -4.92
CA VAL A 349 -4.22 15.56 -4.30
C VAL A 349 -5.16 16.14 -5.35
N ARG A 350 -6.43 15.74 -5.27
CA ARG A 350 -7.49 16.24 -6.17
C ARG A 350 -7.08 16.19 -7.63
N ASN A 351 -6.38 15.11 -8.02
CA ASN A 351 -5.86 14.91 -9.37
C ASN A 351 -4.86 15.98 -9.85
N SER A 352 -4.10 16.58 -8.93
CA SER A 352 -3.06 17.57 -9.26
C SER A 352 -1.95 17.04 -10.17
N CYS A 353 -1.80 15.72 -10.24
CA CYS A 353 -0.80 15.02 -11.06
C CYS A 353 -1.28 14.72 -12.50
N GLY A 354 -2.52 15.10 -12.86
CA GLY A 354 -3.07 14.88 -14.20
C GLY A 354 -3.29 13.41 -14.55
N LEU A 355 -3.31 12.51 -13.55
CA LEU A 355 -3.75 11.15 -13.78
C LEU A 355 -5.19 11.20 -14.26
N LYS A 356 -5.41 10.67 -15.43
CA LYS A 356 -6.77 10.34 -15.84
C LYS A 356 -7.19 9.22 -14.90
N ASP A 357 -7.97 9.55 -13.90
CA ASP A 357 -8.75 8.56 -13.19
C ASP A 357 -9.59 7.91 -14.28
N SER A 358 -9.06 6.82 -14.80
CA SER A 358 -9.62 6.19 -15.98
C SER A 358 -10.93 5.55 -15.58
N LYS A 359 -11.98 6.35 -15.58
CA LYS A 359 -13.41 6.07 -15.36
C LYS A 359 -13.96 6.68 -14.07
N ASP A 360 -14.08 8.04 -14.05
CA ASP A 360 -15.29 8.61 -13.46
C ASP A 360 -16.46 8.34 -14.41
#